data_7f800f581df6d64c8517a4999c875ee1
#
_entry.id   7f800f581df6d64c8517a4999c875ee1
#
_cell.length_a   1.000
_cell.length_b   1.000
_cell.length_c   1.000
_cell.angle_alpha   90.00
_cell.angle_beta   90.00
_cell.angle_gamma   90.00
#
_symmetry.space_group_name_H-M   'P 1'
#
loop_
_entity.id
_entity.type
_entity.pdbx_description
1 polymer ?
#
loop_
_entity_poly.entity_id
_entity_poly.type
_entity_poly.pdbx_seq_one_letter_code
_entity_poly.pdbx_strand_id
1 'polypeptide(L)'
;MKCPKCGSDDDKVLDSRAVREGAAIRRRRECACCGFRFTTHEEIDRDEVTVVKRDGTREPFSRAKVEKGVRVACQKRPVSEDQVQNLLDEVVVALEGEEVPAARIGELVMERLHKLDEVAYIRFASVYRRFTDVKEFLQAITEMVKK
;
A
#
# COMPACT_ATOMS: atom_id res chain seq x y z
N MET A 1 2.37 15.18 19.14
CA MET A 1 1.84 13.83 18.76
C MET A 1 1.53 13.03 20.01
N LYS A 2 0.32 12.49 20.14
CA LYS A 2 -0.08 11.76 21.35
C LYS A 2 0.83 10.57 21.67
N CYS A 3 1.37 10.55 22.89
CA CYS A 3 2.17 9.44 23.37
C CYS A 3 1.29 8.18 23.50
N PRO A 4 1.64 7.04 22.88
CA PRO A 4 0.83 5.83 22.95
C PRO A 4 0.81 5.19 24.35
N LYS A 5 1.71 5.59 25.26
CA LYS A 5 1.78 5.07 26.62
C LYS A 5 0.99 5.90 27.64
N CYS A 6 1.08 7.22 27.61
CA CYS A 6 0.46 8.08 28.63
C CYS A 6 -0.55 9.11 28.09
N GLY A 7 -0.71 9.20 26.75
CA GLY A 7 -1.64 10.11 26.11
C GLY A 7 -1.24 11.59 26.09
N SER A 8 -0.07 11.95 26.64
CA SER A 8 0.44 13.34 26.60
C SER A 8 0.77 13.75 25.16
N ASP A 9 0.47 15.00 24.82
CA ASP A 9 0.80 15.58 23.51
C ASP A 9 2.19 16.23 23.47
N ASP A 10 2.89 16.27 24.62
CA ASP A 10 4.22 16.86 24.74
C ASP A 10 5.29 15.81 24.40
N ASP A 11 5.95 16.00 23.27
CA ASP A 11 7.04 15.14 22.79
C ASP A 11 8.13 15.94 22.10
N LYS A 12 9.34 15.40 22.12
CA LYS A 12 10.48 15.93 21.36
C LYS A 12 10.92 14.96 20.27
N VAL A 13 11.34 15.48 19.13
CA VAL A 13 11.92 14.70 18.03
C VAL A 13 13.41 14.52 18.32
N LEU A 14 13.84 13.26 18.44
CA LEU A 14 15.23 12.89 18.67
C LEU A 14 16.02 12.75 17.36
N ASP A 15 15.35 12.23 16.33
CA ASP A 15 15.92 11.97 15.01
C ASP A 15 14.85 12.11 13.94
N SER A 16 15.24 12.63 12.78
CA SER A 16 14.37 12.78 11.61
C SER A 16 15.17 12.49 10.35
N ARG A 17 14.69 11.55 9.54
CA ARG A 17 15.35 11.17 8.29
C ARG A 17 14.36 10.76 7.21
N ALA A 18 14.70 11.08 5.97
CA ALA A 18 13.97 10.56 4.82
C ALA A 18 14.18 9.04 4.72
N VAL A 19 13.12 8.33 4.40
CA VAL A 19 13.11 6.89 4.16
C VAL A 19 12.31 6.60 2.88
N ARG A 20 12.41 5.38 2.37
CA ARG A 20 11.70 4.98 1.15
C ARG A 20 11.98 5.95 -0.01
N GLU A 21 13.29 6.20 -0.27
CA GLU A 21 13.75 7.10 -1.35
C GLU A 21 13.16 8.52 -1.33
N GLY A 22 12.79 8.99 -0.13
CA GLY A 22 12.20 10.31 0.07
C GLY A 22 10.67 10.33 0.10
N ALA A 23 9.99 9.20 -0.12
CA ALA A 23 8.53 9.12 -0.08
C ALA A 23 7.94 9.26 1.33
N ALA A 24 8.78 9.12 2.38
CA ALA A 24 8.34 9.32 3.76
C ALA A 24 9.45 9.90 4.63
N ILE A 25 9.05 10.54 5.72
CA ILE A 25 9.96 11.01 6.77
C ILE A 25 9.69 10.17 8.02
N ARG A 26 10.73 9.45 8.47
CA ARG A 26 10.71 8.73 9.74
C ARG A 26 11.20 9.63 10.85
N ARG A 27 10.41 9.78 11.92
CA ARG A 27 10.81 10.54 13.11
C ARG A 27 10.83 9.65 14.34
N ARG A 28 11.95 9.67 15.09
CA ARG A 28 12.04 9.05 16.40
C ARG A 28 11.72 10.10 17.46
N ARG A 29 10.72 9.81 18.28
CA ARG A 29 10.20 10.76 19.28
C ARG A 29 10.37 10.20 20.69
N GLU A 30 10.45 11.11 21.66
CA GLU A 30 10.44 10.80 23.08
C GLU A 30 9.42 11.68 23.79
N CYS A 31 8.49 11.03 24.49
CA CYS A 31 7.49 11.74 25.30
C CYS A 31 8.18 12.51 26.44
N ALA A 32 7.90 13.81 26.55
CA ALA A 32 8.47 14.63 27.62
C ALA A 32 7.92 14.26 29.01
N CYS A 33 6.69 13.72 29.07
CA CYS A 33 6.04 13.35 30.31
C CYS A 33 6.53 12.02 30.89
N CYS A 34 6.58 10.93 30.08
CA CYS A 34 6.88 9.57 30.57
C CYS A 34 8.16 8.95 30.01
N GLY A 35 8.91 9.68 29.16
CA GLY A 35 10.15 9.19 28.56
C GLY A 35 9.98 8.05 27.53
N PHE A 36 8.74 7.67 27.21
CA PHE A 36 8.49 6.61 26.23
C PHE A 36 8.93 7.04 24.85
N ARG A 37 9.68 6.16 24.19
CA ARG A 37 10.18 6.41 22.80
C ARG A 37 9.30 5.69 21.80
N PHE A 38 8.89 6.41 20.76
CA PHE A 38 8.08 5.88 19.68
C PHE A 38 8.53 6.46 18.33
N THR A 39 8.16 5.78 17.27
CA THR A 39 8.49 6.18 15.91
C THR A 39 7.21 6.55 15.17
N THR A 40 7.28 7.64 14.41
CA THR A 40 6.21 8.08 13.51
C THR A 40 6.74 8.19 12.10
N HIS A 41 5.84 8.03 11.14
CA HIS A 41 6.10 8.27 9.73
C HIS A 41 5.18 9.39 9.24
N GLU A 42 5.73 10.29 8.45
CA GLU A 42 5.00 11.33 7.74
C GLU A 42 5.09 10.99 6.25
N GLU A 43 3.96 10.91 5.59
CA GLU A 43 3.83 10.54 4.19
C GLU A 43 2.82 11.47 3.53
N ILE A 44 2.88 11.56 2.19
CA ILE A 44 1.88 12.31 1.42
C ILE A 44 0.57 11.50 1.46
N ASP A 45 -0.48 12.12 1.97
CA ASP A 45 -1.82 11.59 1.85
C ASP A 45 -2.44 12.03 0.49
N ARG A 46 -3.17 11.14 -0.15
CA ARG A 46 -3.85 11.36 -1.43
C ARG A 46 -5.36 11.23 -1.25
N ASP A 47 -5.88 11.74 -0.13
CA ASP A 47 -7.31 11.76 0.16
C ASP A 47 -8.12 12.67 -0.78
N GLU A 48 -7.43 13.58 -1.48
CA GLU A 48 -8.01 14.38 -2.56
C GLU A 48 -8.40 13.54 -3.79
N VAL A 49 -7.84 12.34 -3.94
CA VAL A 49 -8.17 11.44 -5.06
C VAL A 49 -9.43 10.67 -4.74
N THR A 50 -10.42 10.78 -5.60
CA THR A 50 -11.68 10.02 -5.53
C THR A 50 -11.56 8.73 -6.33
N VAL A 51 -11.87 7.61 -5.68
CA VAL A 51 -11.94 6.31 -6.35
C VAL A 51 -13.36 6.04 -6.81
N VAL A 52 -13.53 5.77 -8.10
CA VAL A 52 -14.80 5.39 -8.70
C VAL A 52 -14.86 3.86 -8.81
N LYS A 53 -15.79 3.24 -8.07
CA LYS A 53 -16.03 1.79 -8.09
C LYS A 53 -16.81 1.37 -9.35
N ARG A 54 -16.82 0.05 -9.63
CA ARG A 54 -17.55 -0.52 -10.78
C ARG A 54 -19.04 -0.24 -10.78
N ASP A 55 -19.66 -0.12 -9.60
CA ASP A 55 -21.08 0.22 -9.41
C ASP A 55 -21.36 1.75 -9.50
N GLY A 56 -20.34 2.55 -9.76
CA GLY A 56 -20.41 4.01 -9.81
C GLY A 56 -20.27 4.69 -8.45
N THR A 57 -20.17 3.95 -7.35
CA THR A 57 -19.94 4.51 -6.02
C THR A 57 -18.59 5.21 -5.94
N ARG A 58 -18.55 6.36 -5.29
CA ARG A 58 -17.34 7.17 -5.09
C ARG A 58 -16.92 7.13 -3.65
N GLU A 59 -15.62 6.97 -3.41
CA GLU A 59 -15.00 7.04 -2.10
C GLU A 59 -13.61 7.68 -2.19
N PRO A 60 -13.09 8.31 -1.13
CA PRO A 60 -11.71 8.78 -1.10
C PRO A 60 -10.73 7.61 -1.27
N PHE A 61 -9.59 7.87 -1.93
CA PHE A 61 -8.51 6.89 -2.00
C PHE A 61 -8.03 6.54 -0.59
N SER A 62 -7.81 5.26 -0.34
CA SER A 62 -7.28 4.78 0.94
C SER A 62 -6.10 3.86 0.70
N ARG A 63 -4.90 4.37 0.99
CA ARG A 63 -3.66 3.59 0.98
C ARG A 63 -3.78 2.33 1.84
N ALA A 64 -4.40 2.44 3.02
CA ALA A 64 -4.58 1.31 3.95
C ALA A 64 -5.41 0.17 3.34
N LYS A 65 -6.42 0.48 2.50
CA LYS A 65 -7.19 -0.55 1.80
C LYS A 65 -6.34 -1.30 0.77
N VAL A 66 -5.53 -0.58 -0.01
CA VAL A 66 -4.62 -1.18 -0.99
C VAL A 66 -3.57 -2.03 -0.27
N GLU A 67 -2.95 -1.49 0.78
CA GLU A 67 -1.97 -2.18 1.60
C GLU A 67 -2.50 -3.51 2.15
N LYS A 68 -3.71 -3.52 2.69
CA LYS A 68 -4.35 -4.76 3.18
C LYS A 68 -4.42 -5.83 2.09
N GLY A 69 -4.82 -5.46 0.88
CA GLY A 69 -4.89 -6.40 -0.25
C GLY A 69 -3.51 -6.93 -0.65
N VAL A 70 -2.51 -6.07 -0.74
CA VAL A 70 -1.12 -6.44 -1.05
C VAL A 70 -0.54 -7.36 0.02
N ARG A 71 -0.72 -7.05 1.31
CA ARG A 71 -0.24 -7.89 2.43
C ARG A 71 -0.84 -9.29 2.41
N VAL A 72 -2.12 -9.42 2.15
CA VAL A 72 -2.78 -10.73 2.02
C VAL A 72 -2.18 -11.53 0.87
N ALA A 73 -1.95 -10.89 -0.28
CA ALA A 73 -1.33 -11.55 -1.43
C ALA A 73 0.12 -12.00 -1.16
N CYS A 74 0.89 -11.20 -0.41
CA CYS A 74 2.29 -11.46 -0.06
C CYS A 74 2.47 -12.38 1.16
N GLN A 75 1.38 -12.85 1.78
CA GLN A 75 1.46 -13.67 2.99
C GLN A 75 2.26 -14.97 2.75
N LYS A 76 3.25 -15.25 3.61
CA LYS A 76 4.19 -16.37 3.48
C LYS A 76 5.02 -16.36 2.19
N ARG A 77 5.22 -15.20 1.59
CA ARG A 77 6.15 -14.99 0.49
C ARG A 77 7.42 -14.27 0.99
N PRO A 78 8.58 -14.46 0.31
CA PRO A 78 9.83 -13.79 0.66
C PRO A 78 9.82 -12.32 0.20
N VAL A 79 8.81 -11.57 0.61
CA VAL A 79 8.61 -10.15 0.32
C VAL A 79 8.76 -9.39 1.63
N SER A 80 9.72 -8.48 1.69
CA SER A 80 9.99 -7.67 2.88
C SER A 80 8.94 -6.57 3.06
N GLU A 81 8.85 -6.07 4.28
CA GLU A 81 8.01 -4.91 4.59
C GLU A 81 8.37 -3.69 3.74
N ASP A 82 9.66 -3.42 3.57
CA ASP A 82 10.14 -2.29 2.76
C ASP A 82 9.71 -2.43 1.29
N GLN A 83 9.75 -3.64 0.73
CA GLN A 83 9.27 -3.91 -0.63
C GLN A 83 7.77 -3.65 -0.78
N VAL A 84 6.96 -4.04 0.22
CA VAL A 84 5.52 -3.74 0.24
C VAL A 84 5.29 -2.22 0.27
N GLN A 85 6.00 -1.51 1.14
CA GLN A 85 5.85 -0.07 1.27
C GLN A 85 6.30 0.68 0.02
N ASN A 86 7.41 0.26 -0.60
CA ASN A 86 7.87 0.84 -1.87
C ASN A 86 6.85 0.63 -3.00
N LEU A 87 6.27 -0.58 -3.10
CA LEU A 87 5.20 -0.86 -4.06
C LEU A 87 4.00 0.09 -3.87
N LEU A 88 3.59 0.31 -2.63
CA LEU A 88 2.49 1.21 -2.31
C LEU A 88 2.81 2.67 -2.66
N ASP A 89 4.04 3.11 -2.38
CA ASP A 89 4.50 4.46 -2.73
C ASP A 89 4.47 4.68 -4.25
N GLU A 90 4.95 3.70 -5.03
CA GLU A 90 4.88 3.75 -6.49
C GLU A 90 3.44 3.78 -7.02
N VAL A 91 2.52 3.04 -6.39
CA VAL A 91 1.10 3.09 -6.75
C VAL A 91 0.54 4.48 -6.49
N VAL A 92 0.81 5.06 -5.31
CA VAL A 92 0.34 6.40 -4.92
C VAL A 92 0.86 7.47 -5.89
N VAL A 93 2.15 7.40 -6.24
CA VAL A 93 2.77 8.35 -7.19
C VAL A 93 2.17 8.22 -8.60
N ALA A 94 1.78 7.00 -9.00
CA ALA A 94 1.20 6.74 -10.31
C ALA A 94 -0.30 7.09 -10.44
N LEU A 95 -0.94 7.53 -9.35
CA LEU A 95 -2.33 8.02 -9.41
C LEU A 95 -2.35 9.41 -10.03
N GLU A 96 -3.00 9.52 -11.18
CA GLU A 96 -3.14 10.76 -11.92
C GLU A 96 -4.62 11.22 -11.91
N GLY A 97 -4.82 12.54 -11.72
CA GLY A 97 -6.14 13.15 -11.73
C GLY A 97 -6.86 13.11 -10.38
N GLU A 98 -8.02 13.76 -10.36
CA GLU A 98 -8.87 13.85 -9.16
C GLU A 98 -9.79 12.64 -8.98
N GLU A 99 -10.12 11.96 -10.08
CA GLU A 99 -10.96 10.75 -10.12
C GLU A 99 -10.21 9.62 -10.80
N VAL A 100 -10.10 8.48 -10.09
CA VAL A 100 -9.41 7.28 -10.58
C VAL A 100 -10.34 6.07 -10.51
N PRO A 101 -10.55 5.32 -11.60
CA PRO A 101 -11.28 4.06 -11.53
C PRO A 101 -10.59 3.06 -10.60
N ALA A 102 -11.37 2.36 -9.76
CA ALA A 102 -10.83 1.29 -8.91
C ALA A 102 -10.07 0.23 -9.73
N ALA A 103 -10.51 -0.03 -10.97
CA ALA A 103 -9.83 -0.91 -11.91
C ALA A 103 -8.39 -0.48 -12.17
N ARG A 104 -8.13 0.81 -12.35
CA ARG A 104 -6.78 1.34 -12.61
C ARG A 104 -5.84 1.13 -11.43
N ILE A 105 -6.35 1.30 -10.21
CA ILE A 105 -5.57 1.04 -8.98
C ILE A 105 -5.14 -0.44 -8.92
N GLY A 106 -6.07 -1.34 -9.19
CA GLY A 106 -5.76 -2.78 -9.21
C GLY A 106 -4.76 -3.16 -10.31
N GLU A 107 -4.83 -2.57 -11.50
CA GLU A 107 -3.84 -2.75 -12.57
C GLU A 107 -2.46 -2.29 -12.12
N LEU A 108 -2.35 -1.09 -11.53
CA LEU A 108 -1.10 -0.56 -11.01
C LEU A 108 -0.47 -1.48 -9.94
N VAL A 109 -1.29 -2.03 -9.05
CA VAL A 109 -0.83 -3.02 -8.06
C VAL A 109 -0.34 -4.31 -8.74
N MET A 110 -1.12 -4.84 -9.69
CA MET A 110 -0.78 -6.06 -10.41
C MET A 110 0.53 -5.92 -11.22
N GLU A 111 0.73 -4.80 -11.92
CA GLU A 111 1.96 -4.53 -12.67
C GLU A 111 3.21 -4.60 -11.78
N ARG A 112 3.10 -4.11 -10.54
CA ARG A 112 4.21 -4.09 -9.57
C ARG A 112 4.40 -5.42 -8.87
N LEU A 113 3.31 -6.08 -8.48
CA LEU A 113 3.37 -7.43 -7.91
C LEU A 113 3.96 -8.43 -8.88
N HIS A 114 3.67 -8.32 -10.17
CA HIS A 114 4.24 -9.20 -11.20
C HIS A 114 5.78 -9.13 -11.22
N LYS A 115 6.34 -7.94 -11.01
CA LYS A 115 7.81 -7.75 -10.95
C LYS A 115 8.41 -8.20 -9.62
N LEU A 116 7.61 -8.14 -8.54
CA LEU A 116 8.07 -8.41 -7.19
C LEU A 116 7.99 -9.89 -6.82
N ASP A 117 6.84 -10.52 -7.05
CA ASP A 117 6.59 -11.92 -6.74
C ASP A 117 5.39 -12.45 -7.54
N GLU A 118 5.64 -13.39 -8.42
CA GLU A 118 4.63 -13.95 -9.34
C GLU A 118 3.47 -14.64 -8.61
N VAL A 119 3.74 -15.30 -7.47
CA VAL A 119 2.69 -15.96 -6.68
C VAL A 119 1.81 -14.94 -5.99
N ALA A 120 2.38 -13.87 -5.43
CA ALA A 120 1.62 -12.75 -4.87
C ALA A 120 0.77 -12.08 -5.94
N TYR A 121 1.29 -11.90 -7.15
CA TYR A 121 0.52 -11.39 -8.29
C TYR A 121 -0.71 -12.27 -8.58
N ILE A 122 -0.53 -13.60 -8.72
CA ILE A 122 -1.63 -14.53 -9.01
C ILE A 122 -2.69 -14.47 -7.91
N ARG A 123 -2.29 -14.44 -6.65
CA ARG A 123 -3.20 -14.34 -5.51
C ARG A 123 -4.01 -13.05 -5.55
N PHE A 124 -3.36 -11.93 -5.80
CA PHE A 124 -4.04 -10.63 -5.91
C PHE A 124 -4.99 -10.62 -7.11
N ALA A 125 -4.52 -11.09 -8.27
CA ALA A 125 -5.32 -11.17 -9.48
C ALA A 125 -6.55 -12.08 -9.32
N SER A 126 -6.44 -13.18 -8.58
CA SER A 126 -7.55 -14.13 -8.34
C SER A 126 -8.73 -13.48 -7.61
N VAL A 127 -8.46 -12.55 -6.70
CA VAL A 127 -9.49 -11.80 -5.98
C VAL A 127 -9.98 -10.61 -6.80
N TYR A 128 -9.05 -9.90 -7.43
CA TYR A 128 -9.31 -8.66 -8.13
C TYR A 128 -10.07 -8.86 -9.44
N ARG A 129 -9.63 -9.82 -10.30
CA ARG A 129 -10.23 -10.10 -11.60
C ARG A 129 -11.55 -10.88 -11.54
N ARG A 130 -11.88 -11.49 -10.40
CA ARG A 130 -13.10 -12.28 -10.21
C ARG A 130 -13.33 -13.27 -11.35
N PHE A 131 -12.39 -14.20 -11.53
CA PHE A 131 -12.51 -15.27 -12.53
C PHE A 131 -13.81 -16.03 -12.36
N THR A 132 -14.50 -16.29 -13.46
CA THR A 132 -15.80 -16.97 -13.48
C THR A 132 -15.64 -18.48 -13.40
N ASP A 133 -14.54 -19.00 -13.92
CA ASP A 133 -14.23 -20.42 -13.89
C ASP A 133 -12.72 -20.71 -13.84
N VAL A 134 -12.39 -21.98 -13.66
CA VAL A 134 -10.97 -22.45 -13.59
C VAL A 134 -10.25 -22.29 -14.91
N LYS A 135 -10.93 -22.34 -16.04
CA LYS A 135 -10.30 -22.23 -17.37
C LYS A 135 -9.78 -20.82 -17.60
N GLU A 136 -10.59 -19.82 -17.27
CA GLU A 136 -10.20 -18.39 -17.34
C GLU A 136 -8.97 -18.13 -16.45
N PHE A 137 -8.97 -18.68 -15.24
CA PHE A 137 -7.82 -18.58 -14.32
C PHE A 137 -6.55 -19.25 -14.88
N LEU A 138 -6.67 -20.48 -15.41
CA LEU A 138 -5.55 -21.20 -16.02
C LEU A 138 -5.00 -20.47 -17.26
N GLN A 139 -5.86 -19.88 -18.07
CA GLN A 139 -5.45 -19.09 -19.22
C GLN A 139 -4.61 -17.89 -18.79
N ALA A 140 -5.04 -17.15 -17.76
CA ALA A 140 -4.30 -16.02 -17.22
C ALA A 140 -2.90 -16.44 -16.72
N ILE A 141 -2.79 -17.58 -16.03
CA ILE A 141 -1.49 -18.15 -15.59
C ILE A 141 -0.62 -18.53 -16.78
N THR A 142 -1.21 -19.19 -17.78
CA THR A 142 -0.46 -19.66 -18.96
C THR A 142 0.12 -18.48 -19.76
N GLU A 143 -0.61 -17.38 -19.87
CA GLU A 143 -0.14 -16.16 -20.52
C GLU A 143 1.04 -15.52 -19.79
N MET A 144 1.09 -15.65 -18.46
CA MET A 144 2.22 -15.16 -17.65
C MET A 144 3.49 -15.98 -17.88
N VAL A 145 3.37 -17.31 -17.90
CA VAL A 145 4.53 -18.22 -18.06
C VAL A 145 5.17 -18.09 -19.44
N LYS A 146 4.43 -17.60 -20.45
CA LYS A 146 4.92 -17.42 -21.82
C LYS A 146 5.68 -16.11 -22.06
N LYS A 147 5.70 -15.20 -21.09
CA LYS A 147 6.46 -13.93 -21.13
C LYS A 147 7.78 -14.05 -20.37
#